data_a0940c0fd52eb529fb58440f74c77082
#
_entry.id   a0940c0fd52eb529fb58440f74c77082
#
_cell.length_a   1.000
_cell.length_b   1.000
_cell.length_c   1.000
_cell.angle_alpha   90.00
_cell.angle_beta   90.00
_cell.angle_gamma   90.00
#
_symmetry.space_group_name_H-M   'P 1'
#
loop_
_entity.id
_entity.type
_entity.pdbx_description
1 polymer ?
#
loop_
_entity_poly.entity_id
_entity_poly.type
_entity_poly.pdbx_seq_one_letter_code
_entity_poly.pdbx_strand_id
1 'polypeptide(L)'
;MFAVRVGLQKFNIAHKFEIASIITLYANWIREGKLKVNSDWNKERQIKFTVQDPCQLVRKTFGDPMAEDLRYVTKAVVGEENFIDMTPNRSNNYCCGGGGGFLQNGMPEARRAFGKLKADQIKATGATYCITPCHNCHAQIHDLSEHYEGGWHNVHLWTLICLSMGILGENEREYLGDDLKEMDVLFNREEDVST
;
A
#
# COMPACT_ATOMS: atom_id res chain seq x y z
N MET A 1 15.45 2.45 -5.73
CA MET A 1 15.56 3.90 -5.41
C MET A 1 16.66 4.17 -4.40
N PHE A 2 16.69 3.56 -3.22
CA PHE A 2 17.75 3.76 -2.23
C PHE A 2 19.15 3.58 -2.81
N ALA A 3 19.44 2.45 -3.46
CA ALA A 3 20.76 2.16 -4.05
C ALA A 3 21.18 3.17 -5.11
N VAL A 4 20.25 3.64 -5.95
CA VAL A 4 20.53 4.68 -6.97
C VAL A 4 20.88 6.00 -6.28
N ARG A 5 20.05 6.46 -5.34
CA ARG A 5 20.25 7.72 -4.62
C ARG A 5 21.58 7.73 -3.87
N VAL A 6 21.86 6.68 -3.10
CA VAL A 6 23.11 6.55 -2.34
C VAL A 6 24.32 6.38 -3.28
N GLY A 7 24.17 5.59 -4.35
CA GLY A 7 25.24 5.39 -5.32
C GLY A 7 25.63 6.68 -6.04
N LEU A 8 24.68 7.45 -6.51
CA LEU A 8 24.93 8.75 -7.15
C LEU A 8 25.69 9.70 -6.24
N GLN A 9 25.29 9.78 -4.96
CA GLN A 9 25.96 10.59 -3.97
C GLN A 9 27.36 10.05 -3.64
N LYS A 10 27.48 8.76 -3.36
CA LYS A 10 28.74 8.11 -2.94
C LYS A 10 29.82 8.19 -4.02
N PHE A 11 29.44 8.06 -5.27
CA PHE A 11 30.37 8.09 -6.41
C PHE A 11 30.45 9.46 -7.08
N ASN A 12 29.81 10.47 -6.51
CA ASN A 12 29.78 11.85 -7.02
C ASN A 12 29.37 11.92 -8.51
N ILE A 13 28.35 11.14 -8.89
CA ILE A 13 27.87 11.08 -10.28
C ILE A 13 26.87 12.21 -10.49
N ALA A 14 27.23 13.16 -11.36
CA ALA A 14 26.31 14.23 -11.77
C ALA A 14 25.14 13.67 -12.59
N HIS A 15 23.91 14.09 -12.29
CA HIS A 15 22.70 13.70 -13.02
C HIS A 15 21.72 14.87 -13.13
N LYS A 16 20.88 14.84 -14.16
CA LYS A 16 19.83 15.85 -14.43
C LYS A 16 18.41 15.37 -14.16
N PHE A 17 18.23 14.15 -13.64
CA PHE A 17 16.93 13.59 -13.30
C PHE A 17 16.66 13.67 -11.79
N GLU A 18 15.41 13.78 -11.43
CA GLU A 18 14.95 13.67 -10.06
C GLU A 18 14.53 12.24 -9.74
N ILE A 19 14.76 11.82 -8.49
CA ILE A 19 14.34 10.52 -7.99
C ILE A 19 13.11 10.76 -7.10
N ALA A 20 11.95 10.46 -7.63
CA ALA A 20 10.67 10.58 -6.94
C ALA A 20 10.01 9.21 -6.71
N SER A 21 9.16 9.11 -5.72
CA SER A 21 8.27 7.98 -5.54
C SER A 21 6.96 8.19 -6.30
N ILE A 22 6.44 7.12 -6.90
CA ILE A 22 5.10 7.17 -7.49
C ILE A 22 4.02 7.54 -6.47
N ILE A 23 4.20 7.19 -5.19
CA ILE A 23 3.27 7.52 -4.10
C ILE A 23 3.22 9.04 -3.91
N THR A 24 4.38 9.71 -3.90
CA THR A 24 4.44 11.18 -3.84
C THR A 24 3.78 11.82 -5.07
N LEU A 25 3.95 11.22 -6.25
CA LEU A 25 3.28 11.71 -7.46
C LEU A 25 1.76 11.54 -7.35
N TYR A 26 1.27 10.40 -6.88
CA TYR A 26 -0.17 10.21 -6.62
C TYR A 26 -0.70 11.22 -5.61
N ALA A 27 -0.01 11.42 -4.49
CA ALA A 27 -0.40 12.41 -3.50
C ALA A 27 -0.50 13.81 -4.09
N ASN A 28 0.49 14.23 -4.89
CA ASN A 28 0.49 15.54 -5.54
C ASN A 28 -0.61 15.65 -6.59
N TRP A 29 -0.82 14.64 -7.43
CA TRP A 29 -1.86 14.65 -8.45
C TRP A 29 -3.28 14.67 -7.86
N ILE A 30 -3.50 14.00 -6.71
CA ILE A 30 -4.77 14.08 -5.99
C ILE A 30 -4.95 15.50 -5.42
N ARG A 31 -3.93 16.08 -4.76
CA ARG A 31 -3.97 17.45 -4.23
C ARG A 31 -4.25 18.50 -5.32
N GLU A 32 -3.69 18.29 -6.51
CA GLU A 32 -3.84 19.17 -7.68
C GLU A 32 -5.13 18.91 -8.47
N GLY A 33 -5.94 17.91 -8.08
CA GLY A 33 -7.15 17.50 -8.81
C GLY A 33 -6.90 16.82 -10.16
N LYS A 34 -5.64 16.47 -10.47
CA LYS A 34 -5.26 15.76 -11.70
C LYS A 34 -5.62 14.27 -11.65
N LEU A 35 -5.57 13.68 -10.47
CA LEU A 35 -6.01 12.31 -10.21
C LEU A 35 -7.26 12.37 -9.35
N LYS A 36 -8.40 12.07 -9.96
CA LYS A 36 -9.70 12.08 -9.28
C LYS A 36 -9.92 10.69 -8.67
N VAL A 37 -9.97 10.62 -7.36
CA VAL A 37 -10.31 9.42 -6.59
C VAL A 37 -11.56 9.68 -5.77
N ASN A 38 -12.33 8.63 -5.49
CA ASN A 38 -13.56 8.73 -4.73
C ASN A 38 -13.62 7.60 -3.70
N SER A 39 -13.84 7.92 -2.43
CA SER A 39 -13.98 6.96 -1.34
C SER A 39 -15.44 6.60 -1.02
N ASP A 40 -16.42 7.16 -1.73
CA ASP A 40 -17.85 6.92 -1.47
C ASP A 40 -18.23 5.45 -1.59
N TRP A 41 -17.50 4.68 -2.40
CA TRP A 41 -17.68 3.23 -2.52
C TRP A 41 -17.59 2.50 -1.17
N ASN A 42 -16.84 3.04 -0.19
CA ASN A 42 -16.65 2.45 1.14
C ASN A 42 -17.49 3.12 2.24
N LYS A 43 -18.23 4.17 1.94
CA LYS A 43 -18.97 4.96 2.92
C LYS A 43 -20.04 4.16 3.67
N GLU A 44 -20.80 3.34 2.95
CA GLU A 44 -21.83 2.47 3.54
C GLU A 44 -21.25 1.15 4.06
N ARG A 45 -20.18 0.66 3.42
CA ARG A 45 -19.56 -0.62 3.75
C ARG A 45 -18.71 -0.54 5.01
N GLN A 46 -18.10 0.61 5.28
CA GLN A 46 -17.25 0.87 6.45
C GLN A 46 -16.12 -0.16 6.65
N ILE A 47 -15.63 -0.73 5.55
CA ILE A 47 -14.50 -1.67 5.56
C ILE A 47 -13.27 -0.93 6.08
N LYS A 48 -12.57 -1.52 7.06
CA LYS A 48 -11.43 -0.89 7.73
C LYS A 48 -10.11 -1.31 7.09
N PHE A 49 -9.26 -0.33 6.86
CA PHE A 49 -7.97 -0.46 6.19
C PHE A 49 -6.84 0.02 7.10
N THR A 50 -5.74 -0.71 7.05
CA THR A 50 -4.45 -0.25 7.59
C THR A 50 -3.40 -0.25 6.49
N VAL A 51 -2.25 0.39 6.71
CA VAL A 51 -1.21 0.50 5.67
C VAL A 51 0.17 0.08 6.20
N GLN A 52 0.87 -0.71 5.40
CA GLN A 52 2.26 -1.06 5.64
C GLN A 52 3.19 0.05 5.13
N ASP A 53 4.02 0.60 6.00
CA ASP A 53 5.14 1.47 5.63
C ASP A 53 6.31 0.62 5.12
N PRO A 54 6.65 0.61 3.80
CA PRO A 54 7.74 -0.22 3.31
C PRO A 54 9.09 0.28 3.80
N CYS A 55 9.85 -0.56 4.48
CA CYS A 55 11.11 -0.16 5.12
C CYS A 55 12.15 0.41 4.14
N GLN A 56 12.21 -0.10 2.90
CA GLN A 56 13.12 0.42 1.89
C GLN A 56 12.70 1.82 1.39
N LEU A 57 11.41 2.08 1.34
CA LEU A 57 10.86 3.33 0.85
C LEU A 57 10.85 4.40 1.97
N VAL A 58 10.24 4.08 3.10
CA VAL A 58 10.07 5.00 4.22
C VAL A 58 11.37 5.12 5.01
N ARG A 59 11.80 4.07 5.71
CA ARG A 59 12.94 4.16 6.65
C ARG A 59 14.27 4.48 5.97
N LYS A 60 14.54 3.90 4.77
CA LYS A 60 15.86 4.00 4.13
C LYS A 60 15.96 5.08 3.08
N THR A 61 14.87 5.48 2.43
CA THR A 61 14.97 6.36 1.24
C THR A 61 14.43 7.76 1.47
N PHE A 62 13.15 7.89 1.85
CA PHE A 62 12.46 9.18 1.83
C PHE A 62 12.03 9.68 3.21
N GLY A 63 12.03 8.84 4.24
CA GLY A 63 11.63 9.21 5.60
C GLY A 63 10.11 9.35 5.78
N ASP A 64 9.75 9.99 6.90
CA ASP A 64 8.36 10.18 7.30
C ASP A 64 7.51 11.00 6.32
N PRO A 65 8.03 12.00 5.57
CA PRO A 65 7.22 12.67 4.54
C PRO A 65 6.60 11.71 3.52
N MET A 66 7.32 10.64 3.16
CA MET A 66 6.78 9.58 2.29
C MET A 66 5.64 8.80 2.97
N ALA A 67 5.76 8.54 4.26
CA ALA A 67 4.73 7.87 5.03
C ALA A 67 3.47 8.74 5.14
N GLU A 68 3.60 10.06 5.22
CA GLU A 68 2.45 10.98 5.20
C GLU A 68 1.76 11.00 3.83
N ASP A 69 2.53 11.03 2.74
CA ASP A 69 1.96 10.92 1.39
C ASP A 69 1.20 9.59 1.22
N LEU A 70 1.76 8.50 1.73
CA LEU A 70 1.11 7.18 1.71
C LEU A 70 -0.22 7.19 2.46
N ARG A 71 -0.27 7.81 3.64
CA ARG A 71 -1.51 7.96 4.42
C ARG A 71 -2.53 8.85 3.73
N TYR A 72 -2.06 9.97 3.17
CA TYR A 72 -2.92 10.88 2.43
C TYR A 72 -3.61 10.16 1.24
N VAL A 73 -2.84 9.45 0.42
CA VAL A 73 -3.40 8.67 -0.70
C VAL A 73 -4.35 7.59 -0.19
N THR A 74 -3.96 6.85 0.86
CA THR A 74 -4.80 5.81 1.45
C THR A 74 -6.15 6.38 1.89
N LYS A 75 -6.15 7.44 2.69
CA LYS A 75 -7.38 8.08 3.18
C LYS A 75 -8.25 8.63 2.05
N ALA A 76 -7.63 9.16 1.00
CA ALA A 76 -8.37 9.66 -0.17
C ALA A 76 -9.10 8.55 -0.92
N VAL A 77 -8.58 7.32 -0.93
CA VAL A 77 -9.19 6.20 -1.68
C VAL A 77 -10.14 5.34 -0.86
N VAL A 78 -9.98 5.26 0.48
CA VAL A 78 -10.82 4.38 1.34
C VAL A 78 -11.75 5.15 2.29
N GLY A 79 -11.58 6.46 2.44
CA GLY A 79 -12.23 7.30 3.44
C GLY A 79 -11.37 7.45 4.70
N GLU A 80 -11.31 8.65 5.25
CA GLU A 80 -10.49 8.93 6.44
C GLU A 80 -10.95 8.15 7.66
N GLU A 81 -12.26 8.02 7.85
CA GLU A 81 -12.92 7.28 8.93
C GLU A 81 -12.69 5.77 8.86
N ASN A 82 -12.27 5.28 7.70
CA ASN A 82 -12.03 3.86 7.45
C ASN A 82 -10.55 3.48 7.54
N PHE A 83 -9.68 4.45 7.81
CA PHE A 83 -8.25 4.22 7.97
C PHE A 83 -7.87 4.07 9.44
N ILE A 84 -7.16 2.98 9.78
CA ILE A 84 -6.60 2.71 11.11
C ILE A 84 -5.09 2.58 10.98
N ASP A 85 -4.36 3.47 11.63
CA ASP A 85 -2.89 3.43 11.57
C ASP A 85 -2.31 2.34 12.47
N MET A 86 -1.20 1.76 12.07
CA MET A 86 -0.44 0.82 12.89
C MET A 86 0.35 1.56 13.98
N THR A 87 0.67 0.87 15.07
CA THR A 87 1.60 1.36 16.09
C THR A 87 2.63 0.28 16.42
N PRO A 88 3.97 0.57 16.32
CA PRO A 88 4.57 1.80 15.77
C PRO A 88 4.39 1.90 14.25
N ASN A 89 4.59 3.10 13.70
CA ASN A 89 4.40 3.37 12.27
C ASN A 89 5.54 4.22 11.69
N ARG A 90 5.43 4.61 10.41
CA ARG A 90 6.39 5.44 9.68
C ARG A 90 7.79 4.82 9.70
N SER A 91 8.81 5.60 9.99
CA SER A 91 10.20 5.12 10.08
C SER A 91 10.43 4.10 11.21
N ASN A 92 9.55 4.06 12.21
CA ASN A 92 9.63 3.11 13.33
C ASN A 92 8.82 1.82 13.09
N ASN A 93 8.15 1.71 11.96
CA ASN A 93 7.31 0.57 11.62
C ASN A 93 8.10 -0.75 11.63
N TYR A 94 7.45 -1.85 11.99
CA TYR A 94 8.05 -3.17 11.92
C TYR A 94 8.20 -3.63 10.46
N CYS A 95 9.30 -4.34 10.18
CA CYS A 95 9.54 -4.94 8.87
C CYS A 95 8.58 -6.13 8.65
N CYS A 96 8.11 -6.30 7.42
CA CYS A 96 7.31 -7.48 7.07
C CYS A 96 8.10 -8.79 7.04
N GLY A 97 9.44 -8.74 6.98
CA GLY A 97 10.30 -9.92 6.89
C GLY A 97 10.56 -10.43 5.47
N GLY A 98 9.89 -9.91 4.44
CA GLY A 98 10.00 -10.43 3.06
C GLY A 98 11.09 -9.82 2.18
N GLY A 99 11.86 -8.85 2.70
CA GLY A 99 12.87 -8.14 1.91
C GLY A 99 14.19 -8.87 1.73
N GLY A 100 15.08 -8.28 0.91
CA GLY A 100 16.45 -8.76 0.76
C GLY A 100 16.59 -10.13 0.10
N GLY A 101 15.63 -10.58 -0.70
CA GLY A 101 15.63 -11.91 -1.32
C GLY A 101 15.13 -13.02 -0.40
N PHE A 102 14.67 -12.71 0.81
CA PHE A 102 14.21 -13.72 1.76
C PHE A 102 12.96 -14.47 1.31
N LEU A 103 12.10 -13.82 0.48
CA LEU A 103 10.97 -14.48 -0.17
C LEU A 103 11.38 -15.60 -1.14
N GLN A 104 12.55 -15.48 -1.77
CA GLN A 104 13.03 -16.40 -2.79
C GLN A 104 13.97 -17.50 -2.24
N ASN A 105 14.34 -17.42 -0.96
CA ASN A 105 15.15 -18.48 -0.35
C ASN A 105 14.24 -19.59 0.21
N GLY A 106 14.79 -20.77 0.39
CA GLY A 106 14.07 -21.95 0.88
C GLY A 106 13.82 -21.98 2.41
N MET A 107 13.67 -20.83 3.06
CA MET A 107 13.53 -20.72 4.53
C MET A 107 12.20 -20.07 4.95
N PRO A 108 11.03 -20.63 4.58
CA PRO A 108 9.74 -20.00 4.87
C PRO A 108 9.48 -19.85 6.37
N GLU A 109 9.85 -20.82 7.19
CA GLU A 109 9.64 -20.79 8.64
C GLU A 109 10.42 -19.64 9.31
N ALA A 110 11.70 -19.48 8.97
CA ALA A 110 12.50 -18.37 9.47
C ALA A 110 11.92 -17.02 9.02
N ARG A 111 11.50 -16.90 7.75
CA ARG A 111 10.89 -15.71 7.18
C ARG A 111 9.59 -15.33 7.90
N ARG A 112 8.73 -16.32 8.18
CA ARG A 112 7.48 -16.13 8.93
C ARG A 112 7.76 -15.71 10.37
N ALA A 113 8.71 -16.35 11.04
CA ALA A 113 9.12 -15.98 12.39
C ALA A 113 9.61 -14.52 12.45
N PHE A 114 10.41 -14.04 11.48
CA PHE A 114 10.80 -12.63 11.39
C PHE A 114 9.62 -11.69 11.13
N GLY A 115 8.61 -12.16 10.44
CA GLY A 115 7.39 -11.40 10.14
C GLY A 115 6.37 -11.37 11.28
N LYS A 116 6.54 -12.18 12.33
CA LYS A 116 5.53 -12.33 13.40
C LYS A 116 5.12 -11.01 14.04
N LEU A 117 6.08 -10.15 14.39
CA LEU A 117 5.79 -8.83 14.97
C LEU A 117 4.92 -7.97 14.04
N LYS A 118 5.12 -8.09 12.72
CA LYS A 118 4.28 -7.40 11.74
C LYS A 118 2.88 -7.99 11.69
N ALA A 119 2.75 -9.31 11.73
CA ALA A 119 1.45 -9.97 11.79
C ALA A 119 0.64 -9.52 13.01
N ASP A 120 1.27 -9.52 14.19
CA ASP A 120 0.63 -9.06 15.43
C ASP A 120 0.25 -7.57 15.37
N GLN A 121 1.10 -6.75 14.75
CA GLN A 121 0.84 -5.32 14.57
C GLN A 121 -0.38 -5.07 13.67
N ILE A 122 -0.51 -5.80 12.56
CA ILE A 122 -1.68 -5.69 11.68
C ILE A 122 -2.93 -6.16 12.43
N LYS A 123 -2.87 -7.32 13.07
CA LYS A 123 -3.98 -7.89 13.83
C LYS A 123 -4.48 -6.94 14.92
N ALA A 124 -3.57 -6.23 15.59
CA ALA A 124 -3.90 -5.27 16.64
C ALA A 124 -4.69 -4.04 16.13
N THR A 125 -4.69 -3.75 14.83
CA THR A 125 -5.50 -2.67 14.25
C THR A 125 -6.97 -3.05 14.14
N GLY A 126 -7.31 -4.33 14.05
CA GLY A 126 -8.65 -4.81 13.74
C GLY A 126 -9.10 -4.51 12.31
N ALA A 127 -8.21 -4.00 11.45
CA ALA A 127 -8.53 -3.73 10.05
C ALA A 127 -8.69 -5.05 9.28
N THR A 128 -9.68 -5.10 8.40
CA THR A 128 -9.94 -6.25 7.53
C THR A 128 -9.05 -6.27 6.29
N TYR A 129 -8.42 -5.14 5.97
CA TYR A 129 -7.47 -5.01 4.86
C TYR A 129 -6.17 -4.37 5.30
N CYS A 130 -5.04 -4.95 4.85
CA CYS A 130 -3.71 -4.34 4.93
C CYS A 130 -3.27 -3.87 3.55
N ILE A 131 -3.12 -2.57 3.37
CA ILE A 131 -2.65 -1.96 2.13
C ILE A 131 -1.13 -2.03 2.05
N THR A 132 -0.61 -2.51 0.92
CA THR A 132 0.83 -2.61 0.68
C THR A 132 1.23 -1.92 -0.63
N PRO A 133 2.09 -0.91 -0.58
CA PRO A 133 2.64 -0.27 -1.78
C PRO A 133 3.96 -0.90 -2.24
N CYS A 134 4.29 -2.08 -1.77
CA CYS A 134 5.54 -2.79 -2.08
C CYS A 134 5.25 -4.26 -2.38
N HIS A 135 5.67 -4.74 -3.54
CA HIS A 135 5.41 -6.10 -4.00
C HIS A 135 5.91 -7.17 -3.01
N ASN A 136 7.14 -7.04 -2.50
CA ASN A 136 7.67 -7.99 -1.51
C ASN A 136 6.87 -7.96 -0.19
N CYS A 137 6.44 -6.77 0.26
CA CYS A 137 5.57 -6.68 1.43
C CYS A 137 4.21 -7.31 1.15
N HIS A 138 3.68 -7.15 -0.07
CA HIS A 138 2.40 -7.74 -0.46
C HIS A 138 2.43 -9.27 -0.31
N ALA A 139 3.35 -9.94 -0.98
CA ALA A 139 3.49 -11.39 -0.91
C ALA A 139 3.76 -11.89 0.52
N GLN A 140 4.62 -11.18 1.26
CA GLN A 140 4.96 -11.57 2.63
C GLN A 140 3.78 -11.40 3.60
N ILE A 141 3.07 -10.29 3.56
CA ILE A 141 1.96 -10.01 4.46
C ILE A 141 0.76 -10.92 4.16
N HIS A 142 0.58 -11.30 2.89
CA HIS A 142 -0.38 -12.32 2.51
C HIS A 142 -0.06 -13.66 3.17
N ASP A 143 1.17 -14.17 3.01
CA ASP A 143 1.64 -15.41 3.64
C ASP A 143 1.55 -15.36 5.18
N LEU A 144 1.82 -14.20 5.79
CA LEU A 144 1.66 -14.03 7.24
C LEU A 144 0.20 -14.10 7.67
N SER A 145 -0.75 -13.56 6.88
CA SER A 145 -2.16 -13.64 7.19
C SER A 145 -2.65 -15.09 7.19
N GLU A 146 -2.26 -15.86 6.19
CA GLU A 146 -2.60 -17.28 6.11
C GLU A 146 -1.96 -18.08 7.25
N HIS A 147 -0.65 -17.92 7.45
CA HIS A 147 0.10 -18.72 8.42
C HIS A 147 -0.30 -18.48 9.88
N TYR A 148 -0.63 -17.23 10.23
CA TYR A 148 -0.99 -16.84 11.61
C TYR A 148 -2.50 -16.63 11.80
N GLU A 149 -3.33 -17.08 10.85
CA GLU A 149 -4.78 -16.91 10.90
C GLU A 149 -5.13 -15.45 11.25
N GLY A 150 -4.52 -14.53 10.46
CA GLY A 150 -4.49 -13.11 10.77
C GLY A 150 -5.83 -12.41 10.65
N GLY A 151 -6.73 -12.92 9.82
CA GLY A 151 -8.08 -12.41 9.61
C GLY A 151 -8.14 -11.12 8.77
N TRP A 152 -7.04 -10.72 8.13
CA TRP A 152 -7.02 -9.59 7.20
C TRP A 152 -6.74 -10.08 5.77
N HIS A 153 -7.26 -9.37 4.80
CA HIS A 153 -6.90 -9.50 3.38
C HIS A 153 -5.81 -8.47 3.03
N ASN A 154 -4.90 -8.84 2.13
CA ASN A 154 -3.81 -7.96 1.71
C ASN A 154 -4.05 -7.42 0.30
N VAL A 155 -3.97 -6.11 0.10
CA VAL A 155 -4.27 -5.44 -1.16
C VAL A 155 -3.18 -4.44 -1.55
N HIS A 156 -2.91 -4.29 -2.84
CA HIS A 156 -2.02 -3.26 -3.34
C HIS A 156 -2.68 -1.87 -3.32
N LEU A 157 -1.88 -0.84 -3.02
CA LEU A 157 -2.36 0.54 -3.03
C LEU A 157 -2.93 0.94 -4.39
N TRP A 158 -2.27 0.57 -5.49
CA TRP A 158 -2.76 0.94 -6.84
C TRP A 158 -4.02 0.19 -7.23
N THR A 159 -4.28 -1.01 -6.74
CA THR A 159 -5.56 -1.70 -6.92
C THR A 159 -6.70 -0.87 -6.33
N LEU A 160 -6.50 -0.32 -5.12
CA LEU A 160 -7.49 0.54 -4.47
C LEU A 160 -7.61 1.91 -5.17
N ILE A 161 -6.52 2.46 -5.71
CA ILE A 161 -6.58 3.68 -6.52
C ILE A 161 -7.45 3.42 -7.75
N CYS A 162 -7.21 2.34 -8.50
CA CYS A 162 -8.02 1.97 -9.66
C CYS A 162 -9.49 1.72 -9.29
N LEU A 163 -9.74 1.07 -8.16
CA LEU A 163 -11.07 0.86 -7.61
C LEU A 163 -11.77 2.21 -7.36
N SER A 164 -11.11 3.12 -6.67
CA SER A 164 -11.64 4.45 -6.32
C SER A 164 -11.85 5.37 -7.53
N MET A 165 -11.20 5.06 -8.65
CA MET A 165 -11.38 5.75 -9.94
C MET A 165 -12.45 5.10 -10.82
N GLY A 166 -13.00 3.94 -10.43
CA GLY A 166 -13.95 3.18 -11.24
C GLY A 166 -13.35 2.56 -12.51
N ILE A 167 -12.02 2.32 -12.55
CA ILE A 167 -11.30 1.77 -13.71
C ILE A 167 -10.69 0.39 -13.45
N LEU A 168 -11.08 -0.29 -12.37
CA LEU A 168 -10.55 -1.59 -12.02
C LEU A 168 -11.00 -2.64 -13.04
N GLY A 169 -10.05 -3.28 -13.71
CA GLY A 169 -10.30 -4.36 -14.67
C GLY A 169 -10.75 -5.67 -14.00
N GLU A 170 -11.28 -6.59 -14.80
CA GLU A 170 -11.73 -7.90 -14.29
C GLU A 170 -10.59 -8.71 -13.65
N ASN A 171 -9.42 -8.72 -14.27
CA ASN A 171 -8.25 -9.46 -13.77
C ASN A 171 -7.73 -8.90 -12.44
N GLU A 172 -7.81 -7.59 -12.25
CA GLU A 172 -7.37 -6.93 -11.02
C GLU A 172 -8.32 -7.17 -9.86
N ARG A 173 -9.57 -7.52 -10.13
CA ARG A 173 -10.55 -7.89 -9.10
C ARG A 173 -10.17 -9.16 -8.35
N GLU A 174 -9.42 -10.07 -8.96
CA GLU A 174 -8.94 -11.29 -8.30
C GLU A 174 -8.03 -11.00 -7.09
N TYR A 175 -7.41 -9.82 -7.05
CA TYR A 175 -6.56 -9.38 -5.95
C TYR A 175 -7.32 -8.72 -4.79
N LEU A 176 -8.64 -8.65 -4.88
CA LEU A 176 -9.52 -8.16 -3.82
C LEU A 176 -10.07 -9.34 -3.00
N GLY A 177 -10.47 -9.08 -1.77
CA GLY A 177 -11.24 -10.03 -0.98
C GLY A 177 -12.67 -10.17 -1.54
N ASP A 178 -13.35 -11.23 -1.17
CA ASP A 178 -14.67 -11.58 -1.72
C ASP A 178 -15.70 -10.47 -1.53
N ASP A 179 -15.61 -9.73 -0.43
CA ASP A 179 -16.44 -8.56 -0.11
C ASP A 179 -16.27 -7.37 -1.08
N LEU A 180 -15.11 -7.30 -1.77
CA LEU A 180 -14.82 -6.26 -2.76
C LEU A 180 -14.87 -6.77 -4.20
N LYS A 181 -14.72 -8.07 -4.44
CA LYS A 181 -14.78 -8.67 -5.79
C LYS A 181 -16.14 -8.48 -6.46
N GLU A 182 -17.20 -8.60 -5.67
CA GLU A 182 -18.58 -8.51 -6.15
C GLU A 182 -19.08 -7.08 -6.30
N MET A 183 -18.25 -6.08 -5.98
CA MET A 183 -18.65 -4.69 -6.14
C MET A 183 -18.86 -4.34 -7.61
N ASP A 184 -20.07 -3.93 -7.92
CA ASP A 184 -20.39 -3.25 -9.17
C ASP A 184 -19.82 -1.82 -9.11
N VAL A 185 -18.52 -1.69 -9.37
CA VAL A 185 -17.84 -0.39 -9.44
C VAL A 185 -17.86 0.11 -10.88
N LEU A 186 -19.02 0.05 -11.49
CA LEU A 186 -19.32 0.83 -12.69
C LEU A 186 -19.72 2.23 -12.22
N PHE A 187 -18.75 3.05 -11.86
CA PHE A 187 -18.98 4.49 -11.89
C PHE A 187 -19.37 4.83 -13.33
N ASN A 188 -20.52 5.48 -13.52
CA ASN A 188 -21.02 5.90 -14.81
C ASN A 188 -19.92 6.65 -15.57
N ARG A 189 -19.26 5.95 -16.51
CA ARG A 189 -18.28 6.54 -17.42
C ARG A 189 -18.92 7.46 -18.47
N GLU A 190 -20.25 7.54 -18.52
CA GLU A 190 -20.97 8.27 -19.58
C GLU A 190 -21.03 9.78 -19.38
N GLU A 191 -20.70 10.32 -18.20
CA GLU A 191 -20.80 11.77 -17.95
C GLU A 191 -19.50 12.56 -18.07
N ASP A 192 -18.31 11.93 -18.16
CA ASP A 192 -17.01 12.63 -18.14
C ASP A 192 -16.26 12.63 -19.49
N VAL A 193 -16.85 12.19 -20.59
CA VAL A 193 -16.19 12.18 -21.93
C VAL A 193 -16.66 13.32 -22.83
N SER A 194 -17.45 14.25 -22.31
CA SER A 194 -17.92 15.42 -23.08
C SER A 194 -17.42 16.73 -22.46
N THR A 195 -16.10 16.97 -22.48
CA THR A 195 -15.53 18.35 -22.55
C THR A 195 -14.08 18.27 -23.03
#